data_28ce6c301b74e60500ec4037aa512cfe
#
_entry.id   28ce6c301b74e60500ec4037aa512cfe
#
_cell.length_a   1.000
_cell.length_b   1.000
_cell.length_c   1.000
_cell.angle_alpha   90.00
_cell.angle_beta   90.00
_cell.angle_gamma   90.00
#
_symmetry.space_group_name_H-M   'P 1'
#
loop_
_entity.id
_entity.type
_entity.pdbx_description
1 polymer ?
#
loop_
_entity_poly.entity_id
_entity_poly.type
_entity_poly.pdbx_seq_one_letter_code
_entity_poly.pdbx_strand_id
1 'polypeptide(L)'
;MIDSMIVGSGIDLAEIGRIQQSIDRYGSRFLNRIYTAGEQAYCLRRRKSAESFAARFAAKEAGAKALGTGISRGVNWLEIEVVREQGGRPKLQFHGRAAQIAAHLGVAHAALSITHTADLAMASVVLEDGH
;
A
#
# COMPACT_ATOMS: atom_id res chain seq x y z
N MET A 1 28.87 15.18 4.09
CA MET A 1 28.04 14.26 3.31
C MET A 1 26.88 13.74 4.13
N ILE A 2 25.74 13.67 3.53
CA ILE A 2 24.55 13.19 4.21
C ILE A 2 24.20 11.83 3.65
N ASP A 3 24.10 10.86 4.51
CA ASP A 3 23.78 9.50 4.12
C ASP A 3 22.41 9.12 4.62
N SER A 4 21.57 8.64 3.72
CA SER A 4 20.30 8.04 4.09
C SER A 4 20.53 6.62 4.53
N MET A 5 19.74 6.21 5.52
CA MET A 5 19.73 4.82 5.99
C MET A 5 18.37 4.21 5.69
N ILE A 6 18.40 2.94 5.32
CA ILE A 6 17.18 2.18 5.22
C ILE A 6 16.73 1.82 6.62
N VAL A 7 15.50 2.19 6.98
CA VAL A 7 14.95 1.93 8.31
C VAL A 7 13.85 0.87 8.29
N GLY A 8 13.46 0.43 7.11
CA GLY A 8 12.50 -0.65 6.98
C GLY A 8 12.29 -1.04 5.52
N SER A 9 11.92 -2.28 5.30
CA SER A 9 11.55 -2.76 3.97
C SER A 9 10.45 -3.79 4.09
N GLY A 10 9.65 -3.89 3.07
CA GLY A 10 8.56 -4.86 3.01
C GLY A 10 8.27 -5.27 1.59
N ILE A 11 7.81 -6.49 1.43
CA ILE A 11 7.41 -7.02 0.13
C ILE A 11 6.18 -7.88 0.35
N ASP A 12 5.25 -7.84 -0.59
CA ASP A 12 4.05 -8.64 -0.49
C ASP A 12 3.50 -9.01 -1.85
N LEU A 13 2.73 -10.08 -1.88
CA LEU A 13 2.05 -10.60 -3.06
C LEU A 13 0.56 -10.66 -2.79
N ALA A 14 -0.25 -10.39 -3.82
CA ALA A 14 -1.68 -10.59 -3.75
C ALA A 14 -2.15 -11.34 -4.99
N GLU A 15 -2.95 -12.36 -4.79
CA GLU A 15 -3.57 -13.10 -5.88
C GLU A 15 -4.76 -12.30 -6.40
N ILE A 16 -4.72 -11.90 -7.67
CA ILE A 16 -5.75 -11.05 -8.26
C ILE A 16 -7.12 -11.72 -8.19
N GLY A 17 -7.17 -13.03 -8.44
CA GLY A 17 -8.40 -13.81 -8.37
C GLY A 17 -9.04 -13.81 -6.99
N ARG A 18 -8.23 -13.84 -5.92
CA ARG A 18 -8.75 -13.80 -4.54
C ARG A 18 -9.32 -12.43 -4.20
N ILE A 19 -8.68 -11.38 -4.68
CA ILE A 19 -9.22 -10.03 -4.49
C ILE A 19 -10.55 -9.89 -5.23
N GLN A 20 -10.64 -10.39 -6.47
CA GLN A 20 -11.88 -10.38 -7.23
C GLN A 20 -12.99 -11.13 -6.50
N GLN A 21 -12.68 -12.30 -5.96
CA GLN A 21 -13.67 -13.09 -5.19
C GLN A 21 -14.16 -12.32 -3.97
N SER A 22 -13.28 -11.64 -3.26
CA SER A 22 -13.64 -10.84 -2.10
C SER A 22 -14.55 -9.68 -2.48
N ILE A 23 -14.26 -9.02 -3.59
CA ILE A 23 -15.09 -7.93 -4.11
C ILE A 23 -16.47 -8.47 -4.49
N ASP A 24 -16.52 -9.59 -5.21
CA ASP A 24 -17.79 -10.19 -5.65
C ASP A 24 -18.63 -10.65 -4.46
N ARG A 25 -18.01 -11.19 -3.43
CA ARG A 25 -18.70 -11.76 -2.28
C ARG A 25 -19.16 -10.70 -1.28
N TYR A 26 -18.31 -9.70 -1.00
CA TYR A 26 -18.56 -8.74 0.10
C TYR A 26 -18.82 -7.32 -0.39
N GLY A 27 -18.51 -7.01 -1.65
CA GLY A 27 -18.80 -5.72 -2.25
C GLY A 27 -18.20 -4.55 -1.47
N SER A 28 -19.02 -3.54 -1.21
CA SER A 28 -18.57 -2.31 -0.53
C SER A 28 -18.03 -2.55 0.87
N ARG A 29 -18.47 -3.60 1.56
CA ARG A 29 -17.92 -3.93 2.90
C ARG A 29 -16.44 -4.23 2.82
N PHE A 30 -16.01 -5.02 1.83
CA PHE A 30 -14.61 -5.31 1.61
C PHE A 30 -13.85 -4.05 1.20
N LEU A 31 -14.37 -3.34 0.19
CA LEU A 31 -13.69 -2.15 -0.34
C LEU A 31 -13.52 -1.07 0.72
N ASN A 32 -14.57 -0.80 1.50
CA ASN A 32 -14.51 0.27 2.52
C ASN A 32 -13.60 -0.08 3.69
N ARG A 33 -13.43 -1.35 3.97
CA ARG A 33 -12.54 -1.80 5.04
C ARG A 33 -11.06 -1.64 4.65
N ILE A 34 -10.74 -1.90 3.40
CA ILE A 34 -9.36 -2.02 2.94
C ILE A 34 -8.85 -0.73 2.28
N TYR A 35 -9.70 -0.06 1.50
CA TYR A 35 -9.26 1.01 0.61
C TYR A 35 -9.90 2.34 0.98
N THR A 36 -9.09 3.41 0.88
CA THR A 36 -9.60 4.77 1.05
C THR A 36 -10.52 5.14 -0.12
N ALA A 37 -11.29 6.21 0.06
CA ALA A 37 -12.14 6.71 -1.01
C ALA A 37 -11.35 7.03 -2.28
N GLY A 38 -10.15 7.61 -2.12
CA GLY A 38 -9.30 7.93 -3.26
C GLY A 38 -8.80 6.69 -3.99
N GLU A 39 -8.41 5.66 -3.25
CA GLU A 39 -7.99 4.39 -3.82
C GLU A 39 -9.13 3.72 -4.58
N GLN A 40 -10.32 3.72 -4.00
CA GLN A 40 -11.50 3.15 -4.65
C GLN A 40 -11.84 3.90 -5.94
N ALA A 41 -11.84 5.23 -5.89
CA ALA A 41 -12.15 6.05 -7.05
C ALA A 41 -11.17 5.77 -8.21
N TYR A 42 -9.89 5.66 -7.88
CA TYR A 42 -8.88 5.35 -8.89
C TYR A 42 -9.09 3.96 -9.50
N CYS A 43 -9.22 2.94 -8.65
CA CYS A 43 -9.30 1.55 -9.11
C CYS A 43 -10.58 1.27 -9.90
N LEU A 44 -11.71 1.85 -9.47
CA LEU A 44 -12.98 1.60 -10.13
C LEU A 44 -13.04 2.21 -11.55
N ARG A 45 -12.20 3.19 -11.84
CA ARG A 45 -12.11 3.76 -13.18
C ARG A 45 -11.23 2.94 -14.12
N ARG A 46 -10.46 1.99 -13.56
CA ARG A 46 -9.56 1.18 -14.37
C ARG A 46 -10.31 0.04 -15.03
N ARG A 47 -9.90 -0.28 -16.25
CA ARG A 47 -10.52 -1.37 -17.02
C ARG A 47 -10.42 -2.71 -16.31
N LYS A 48 -9.25 -2.98 -15.71
CA LYS A 48 -9.01 -4.20 -14.92
C LYS A 48 -8.95 -3.81 -13.45
N SER A 49 -10.11 -3.49 -12.88
CA SER A 49 -10.18 -2.94 -11.54
C SER A 49 -9.63 -3.91 -10.47
N ALA A 50 -9.91 -5.21 -10.60
CA ALA A 50 -9.40 -6.20 -9.64
C ALA A 50 -7.88 -6.23 -9.59
N GLU A 51 -7.22 -6.07 -10.73
CA GLU A 51 -5.76 -5.98 -10.82
C GLU A 51 -5.25 -4.75 -10.07
N SER A 52 -5.91 -3.60 -10.27
CA SER A 52 -5.55 -2.37 -9.57
C SER A 52 -5.77 -2.47 -8.07
N PHE A 53 -6.88 -3.08 -7.64
CA PHE A 53 -7.15 -3.31 -6.22
C PHE A 53 -6.12 -4.27 -5.60
N ALA A 54 -5.77 -5.34 -6.32
CA ALA A 54 -4.76 -6.29 -5.84
C ALA A 54 -3.38 -5.63 -5.68
N ALA A 55 -3.00 -4.78 -6.64
CA ALA A 55 -1.74 -4.05 -6.56
C ALA A 55 -1.70 -3.15 -5.32
N ARG A 56 -2.78 -2.45 -5.04
CA ARG A 56 -2.87 -1.60 -3.85
C ARG A 56 -2.91 -2.39 -2.56
N PHE A 57 -3.59 -3.53 -2.57
CA PHE A 57 -3.60 -4.44 -1.43
C PHE A 57 -2.17 -4.86 -1.06
N ALA A 58 -1.41 -5.33 -2.06
CA ALA A 58 -0.02 -5.72 -1.86
C ALA A 58 0.84 -4.55 -1.36
N ALA A 59 0.65 -3.36 -1.92
CA ALA A 59 1.38 -2.17 -1.51
C ALA A 59 1.11 -1.78 -0.05
N LYS A 60 -0.14 -1.86 0.38
CA LYS A 60 -0.53 -1.54 1.76
C LYS A 60 0.06 -2.54 2.74
N GLU A 61 0.04 -3.82 2.41
CA GLU A 61 0.67 -4.85 3.24
C GLU A 61 2.19 -4.68 3.28
N ALA A 62 2.81 -4.42 2.13
CA ALA A 62 4.25 -4.19 2.08
C ALA A 62 4.65 -2.96 2.91
N GLY A 63 3.85 -1.90 2.87
CA GLY A 63 4.06 -0.71 3.69
C GLY A 63 3.98 -1.00 5.17
N ALA A 64 2.99 -1.78 5.60
CA ALA A 64 2.84 -2.17 7.00
C ALA A 64 4.01 -3.04 7.47
N LYS A 65 4.47 -3.96 6.61
CA LYS A 65 5.65 -4.77 6.92
C LYS A 65 6.89 -3.91 7.05
N ALA A 66 7.04 -2.91 6.17
CA ALA A 66 8.18 -1.99 6.23
C ALA A 66 8.20 -1.18 7.52
N LEU A 67 7.03 -0.83 8.07
CA LEU A 67 6.92 -0.16 9.37
C LEU A 67 7.21 -1.11 10.53
N GLY A 68 7.26 -2.41 10.29
CA GLY A 68 7.54 -3.40 11.31
C GLY A 68 6.29 -3.88 12.06
N THR A 69 5.11 -3.42 11.69
CA THR A 69 3.87 -3.74 12.41
C THR A 69 3.02 -4.82 11.74
N GLY A 70 3.06 -4.90 10.41
CA GLY A 70 2.00 -5.59 9.68
C GLY A 70 0.68 -4.86 9.90
N ILE A 71 -0.40 -5.41 9.36
CA ILE A 71 -1.74 -4.82 9.46
C ILE A 71 -2.45 -5.27 10.76
N SER A 72 -1.84 -5.56 11.80
CA SER A 72 -2.53 -6.07 12.99
C SER A 72 -2.05 -5.48 14.29
N ARG A 73 -0.99 -4.71 14.27
CA ARG A 73 -0.40 -4.16 15.50
C ARG A 73 -0.70 -2.68 15.64
N GLY A 74 -1.96 -2.34 15.67
CA GLY A 74 -2.41 -0.97 15.85
C GLY A 74 -2.42 -0.14 14.57
N VAL A 75 -2.12 -0.76 13.44
CA VAL A 75 -2.17 -0.12 12.12
C VAL A 75 -3.23 -0.84 11.29
N ASN A 76 -4.14 -0.07 10.70
CA ASN A 76 -5.17 -0.64 9.84
C ASN A 76 -4.94 -0.22 8.38
N TRP A 77 -5.71 -0.85 7.51
CA TRP A 77 -5.59 -0.67 6.06
C TRP A 77 -5.70 0.78 5.60
N LEU A 78 -6.60 1.54 6.21
CA LEU A 78 -6.90 2.91 5.77
C LEU A 78 -5.80 3.90 6.15
N GLU A 79 -4.89 3.49 7.03
CA GLU A 79 -3.80 4.34 7.47
C GLU A 79 -2.59 4.29 6.53
N ILE A 80 -2.59 3.35 5.60
CA ILE A 80 -1.54 3.25 4.58
C ILE A 80 -2.23 3.42 3.24
N GLU A 81 -2.05 4.57 2.64
CA GLU A 81 -2.75 4.92 1.41
C GLU A 81 -1.80 4.94 0.22
N VAL A 82 -2.23 4.35 -0.89
CA VAL A 82 -1.52 4.49 -2.16
C VAL A 82 -2.15 5.67 -2.89
N VAL A 83 -1.33 6.69 -3.14
CA VAL A 83 -1.76 7.87 -3.89
C VAL A 83 -0.99 7.95 -5.19
N ARG A 84 -1.62 8.47 -6.22
CA ARG A 84 -0.96 8.64 -7.51
C ARG A 84 -1.22 10.05 -7.99
N GLU A 85 -0.15 10.82 -8.08
CA GLU A 85 -0.22 12.15 -8.65
C GLU A 85 -0.37 12.04 -10.16
N GLN A 86 -1.00 13.03 -10.76
CA GLN A 86 -1.22 13.06 -12.19
C GLN A 86 0.11 12.93 -12.94
N GLY A 87 0.22 11.89 -13.79
CA GLY A 87 1.43 11.60 -14.53
C GLY A 87 2.58 11.07 -13.69
N GLY A 88 2.35 10.81 -12.41
CA GLY A 88 3.38 10.39 -11.48
C GLY A 88 3.36 8.92 -11.13
N ARG A 89 4.37 8.53 -10.35
CA ARG A 89 4.45 7.19 -9.78
C ARG A 89 3.50 7.06 -8.60
N PRO A 90 3.03 5.84 -8.31
CA PRO A 90 2.32 5.61 -7.07
C PRO A 90 3.25 5.87 -5.88
N LYS A 91 2.69 6.46 -4.83
CA LYS A 91 3.41 6.77 -3.60
C LYS A 91 2.59 6.27 -2.42
N LEU A 92 3.27 6.01 -1.31
CA LEU A 92 2.61 5.71 -0.04
C LEU A 92 2.46 6.98 0.77
N GLN A 93 1.30 7.12 1.39
CA GLN A 93 1.01 8.17 2.35
C GLN A 93 0.53 7.51 3.63
N PHE A 94 1.16 7.84 4.75
CA PHE A 94 0.80 7.27 6.04
C PHE A 94 -0.10 8.24 6.79
N HIS A 95 -1.12 7.69 7.46
CA HIS A 95 -2.08 8.45 8.26
C HIS A 95 -2.16 7.85 9.67
N GLY A 96 -2.70 8.59 10.60
CA GLY A 96 -3.02 8.10 11.92
C GLY A 96 -1.85 7.42 12.63
N ARG A 97 -2.09 6.23 13.13
CA ARG A 97 -1.08 5.47 13.87
C ARG A 97 0.13 5.12 12.99
N ALA A 98 -0.10 4.79 11.71
CA ALA A 98 0.98 4.50 10.78
C ALA A 98 1.91 5.71 10.61
N ALA A 99 1.33 6.91 10.52
CA ALA A 99 2.13 8.14 10.43
C ALA A 99 2.96 8.38 11.68
N GLN A 100 2.41 8.08 12.86
CA GLN A 100 3.14 8.21 14.13
C GLN A 100 4.33 7.26 14.17
N ILE A 101 4.13 6.02 13.75
CA ILE A 101 5.20 5.01 13.71
C ILE A 101 6.28 5.43 12.71
N ALA A 102 5.87 5.88 11.53
CA ALA A 102 6.82 6.36 10.52
C ALA A 102 7.66 7.53 11.05
N ALA A 103 7.04 8.46 11.74
CA ALA A 103 7.75 9.59 12.36
C ALA A 103 8.74 9.10 13.42
N HIS A 104 8.34 8.15 14.24
CA HIS A 104 9.21 7.58 15.27
C HIS A 104 10.43 6.88 14.67
N LEU A 105 10.25 6.21 13.53
CA LEU A 105 11.34 5.56 12.81
C LEU A 105 12.22 6.56 12.04
N GLY A 106 11.81 7.80 11.94
CA GLY A 106 12.54 8.83 11.19
C GLY A 106 12.36 8.72 9.68
N VAL A 107 11.26 8.14 9.21
CA VAL A 107 11.01 7.97 7.79
C VAL A 107 10.84 9.33 7.11
N ALA A 108 11.68 9.61 6.12
CA ALA A 108 11.56 10.78 5.27
C ALA A 108 11.10 10.41 3.86
N HIS A 109 11.45 9.22 3.41
CA HIS A 109 11.10 8.75 2.07
C HIS A 109 10.58 7.32 2.12
N ALA A 110 9.55 7.05 1.34
CA ALA A 110 9.02 5.70 1.15
C ALA A 110 9.05 5.40 -0.35
N ALA A 111 9.92 4.51 -0.77
CA ALA A 111 10.02 4.10 -2.16
C ALA A 111 9.09 2.90 -2.38
N LEU A 112 8.16 3.04 -3.30
CA LEU A 112 7.18 2.01 -3.64
C LEU A 112 7.39 1.55 -5.07
N SER A 113 7.45 0.24 -5.26
CA SER A 113 7.44 -0.38 -6.59
C SER A 113 6.34 -1.42 -6.65
N ILE A 114 5.61 -1.42 -7.75
CA ILE A 114 4.51 -2.34 -7.99
C ILE A 114 4.72 -3.02 -9.34
N THR A 115 4.49 -4.32 -9.38
CA THR A 115 4.47 -5.07 -10.64
C THR A 115 3.37 -6.12 -10.59
N HIS A 116 3.00 -6.67 -11.74
CA HIS A 116 1.97 -7.70 -11.78
C HIS A 116 2.15 -8.60 -12.98
N THR A 117 1.61 -9.80 -12.85
CA THR A 117 1.38 -10.74 -13.94
C THR A 117 -0.13 -10.83 -14.16
N ALA A 118 -0.57 -11.78 -14.97
CA ALA A 118 -2.00 -12.04 -15.13
C ALA A 118 -2.68 -12.47 -13.83
N ASP A 119 -1.95 -13.13 -12.92
CA ASP A 119 -2.51 -13.75 -11.74
C ASP A 119 -2.11 -13.11 -10.42
N LEU A 120 -0.98 -12.41 -10.40
CA LEU A 120 -0.40 -11.91 -9.16
C LEU A 120 -0.05 -10.44 -9.28
N ALA A 121 -0.26 -9.70 -8.19
CA ALA A 121 0.31 -8.37 -8.02
C ALA A 121 1.35 -8.43 -6.92
N MET A 122 2.43 -7.68 -7.07
CA MET A 122 3.53 -7.64 -6.10
C MET A 122 3.90 -6.20 -5.83
N ALA A 123 4.22 -5.90 -4.59
CA ALA A 123 4.71 -4.58 -4.21
C ALA A 123 5.91 -4.70 -3.28
N SER A 124 6.83 -3.76 -3.42
CA SER A 124 7.92 -3.61 -2.47
C SER A 124 7.95 -2.18 -1.95
N VAL A 125 8.32 -2.03 -0.69
CA VAL A 125 8.42 -0.74 -0.02
C VAL A 125 9.77 -0.68 0.69
N VAL A 126 10.49 0.40 0.46
CA VAL A 126 11.74 0.69 1.19
C VAL A 126 11.56 2.04 1.87
N LEU A 127 11.75 2.05 3.18
CA LEU A 127 11.66 3.28 3.98
C LEU A 127 13.06 3.77 4.30
N GLU A 128 13.29 5.05 4.08
CA GLU A 128 14.59 5.69 4.32
C GLU A 128 14.40 6.87 5.26
N ASP A 129 15.39 7.11 6.11
CA ASP A 129 15.41 8.31 6.93
C ASP A 129 15.92 9.50 6.09
N GLY A 130 15.84 10.69 6.63
CA GLY A 130 16.05 11.92 5.86
C GLY A 130 17.45 12.48 5.87
N HIS A 131 18.45 11.65 6.15
CA HIS A 131 19.81 12.20 6.27
C HIS A 131 20.66 12.16 5.02
#